data_5379a75870c919a87cafcac7fd9d1db8
#
_entry.id   5379a75870c919a87cafcac7fd9d1db8
#
_cell.length_a   1.000
_cell.length_b   1.000
_cell.length_c   1.000
_cell.angle_alpha   90.00
_cell.angle_beta   90.00
_cell.angle_gamma   90.00
#
_symmetry.space_group_name_H-M   'P 1'
#
loop_
_entity.id
_entity.type
_entity.pdbx_description
1 polymer ?
#
loop_
_entity_poly.entity_id
_entity_poly.type
_entity_poly.pdbx_seq_one_letter_code
_entity_poly.pdbx_strand_id
1 'polypeptide(L)'
;RNDSLLLDQWYDKMVISEILPVPYIGEPFTGYDQINLSFPELENIILTQKPDWKAALETTQGIYMITDTLNGKRYVGSAYGSNGIWSRWRDYVDSQGHGGNTELSNVIKRTVNYARMNFQFTMLEAINLKVEEDIVIRREQHWKTVLLTQNKEYGYNLN
;
A
#
# COMPACT_ATOMS: atom_id res chain seq x y z
N ARG A 1 15.04 11.63 -29.00
CA ARG A 1 14.42 12.28 -30.17
C ARG A 1 13.26 11.40 -30.67
N ASN A 2 12.17 11.26 -29.93
CA ASN A 2 10.89 10.70 -30.45
C ASN A 2 9.74 10.79 -29.44
N ASP A 3 9.97 11.30 -28.21
CA ASP A 3 8.90 11.34 -27.19
C ASP A 3 7.90 12.48 -27.41
N SER A 4 8.25 13.51 -28.18
CA SER A 4 7.35 14.62 -28.51
C SER A 4 6.28 14.25 -29.55
N LEU A 5 6.57 13.31 -30.44
CA LEU A 5 5.63 12.88 -31.48
C LEU A 5 4.45 12.03 -30.99
N LEU A 6 4.62 11.34 -29.85
CA LEU A 6 3.55 10.54 -29.27
C LEU A 6 2.54 11.41 -28.50
N LEU A 7 2.98 12.51 -27.90
CA LEU A 7 2.09 13.46 -27.21
C LEU A 7 1.18 14.21 -28.18
N ASP A 8 1.69 14.61 -29.36
CA ASP A 8 0.91 15.33 -30.36
C ASP A 8 -0.25 14.52 -30.94
N GLN A 9 -0.13 13.18 -31.02
CA GLN A 9 -1.21 12.31 -31.52
C GLN A 9 -2.41 12.18 -30.55
N TRP A 10 -2.23 12.50 -29.28
CA TRP A 10 -3.27 12.39 -28.25
C TRP A 10 -3.90 13.74 -27.89
N TYR A 11 -3.25 14.85 -28.22
CA TYR A 11 -3.71 16.20 -27.85
C TYR A 11 -5.10 16.50 -28.40
N ASP A 12 -5.38 16.13 -29.64
CA ASP A 12 -6.68 16.35 -30.31
C ASP A 12 -7.80 15.44 -29.79
N LYS A 13 -7.45 14.44 -28.95
CA LYS A 13 -8.41 13.47 -28.37
C LYS A 13 -8.67 13.70 -26.87
N MET A 14 -7.95 14.63 -26.27
CA MET A 14 -8.17 14.99 -24.89
C MET A 14 -9.33 15.97 -24.78
N VAL A 15 -10.39 15.53 -24.12
CA VAL A 15 -11.54 16.37 -23.77
C VAL A 15 -11.51 16.63 -22.28
N ILE A 16 -11.51 17.91 -21.90
CA ILE A 16 -11.73 18.29 -20.51
C ILE A 16 -13.21 18.02 -20.20
N SER A 17 -13.48 16.97 -19.45
CA SER A 17 -14.84 16.58 -19.08
C SER A 17 -15.38 17.38 -17.89
N GLU A 18 -14.49 17.81 -17.00
CA GLU A 18 -14.84 18.58 -15.80
C GLU A 18 -13.64 19.37 -15.29
N ILE A 19 -13.89 20.59 -14.80
CA ILE A 19 -12.92 21.38 -14.01
C ILE A 19 -13.45 21.42 -12.56
N LEU A 20 -12.78 20.68 -11.68
CA LEU A 20 -13.15 20.69 -10.26
C LEU A 20 -12.79 22.04 -9.63
N PRO A 21 -13.68 22.62 -8.80
CA PRO A 21 -13.43 23.89 -8.12
C PRO A 21 -12.31 23.80 -7.08
N VAL A 22 -11.96 22.57 -6.66
CA VAL A 22 -10.82 22.26 -5.79
C VAL A 22 -10.00 21.14 -6.42
N PRO A 23 -8.67 21.09 -6.17
CA PRO A 23 -7.86 19.98 -6.67
C PRO A 23 -8.40 18.63 -6.21
N TYR A 24 -8.43 17.64 -7.10
CA TYR A 24 -8.76 16.28 -6.72
C TYR A 24 -7.65 15.70 -5.83
N ILE A 25 -8.01 15.37 -4.60
CA ILE A 25 -7.08 14.86 -3.57
C ILE A 25 -7.22 13.34 -3.35
N GLY A 26 -7.82 12.63 -4.27
CA GLY A 26 -8.07 11.18 -4.18
C GLY A 26 -9.40 10.83 -3.51
N GLU A 27 -9.75 9.54 -3.52
CA GLU A 27 -10.99 9.04 -2.94
C GLU A 27 -11.05 9.23 -1.41
N PRO A 28 -12.23 9.53 -0.85
CA PRO A 28 -12.40 9.63 0.60
C PRO A 28 -12.18 8.28 1.29
N PHE A 29 -11.83 8.32 2.58
CA PHE A 29 -11.79 7.11 3.39
C PHE A 29 -13.20 6.57 3.63
N THR A 30 -13.48 5.34 3.20
CA THR A 30 -14.81 4.72 3.27
C THR A 30 -14.91 3.58 4.28
N GLY A 31 -13.79 3.19 4.89
CA GLY A 31 -13.72 2.10 5.88
C GLY A 31 -12.53 1.18 5.65
N TYR A 32 -12.08 0.52 6.70
CA TYR A 32 -10.90 -0.34 6.65
C TYR A 32 -11.09 -1.56 5.75
N ASP A 33 -12.28 -2.10 5.70
CA ASP A 33 -12.69 -3.26 4.89
C ASP A 33 -12.77 -2.94 3.38
N GLN A 34 -12.80 -1.67 3.03
CA GLN A 34 -12.82 -1.20 1.64
C GLN A 34 -11.42 -0.86 1.11
N ILE A 35 -10.39 -0.94 1.96
CA ILE A 35 -9.03 -0.56 1.53
C ILE A 35 -8.46 -1.58 0.56
N ASN A 36 -8.22 -1.13 -0.66
CA ASN A 36 -7.50 -1.85 -1.70
C ASN A 36 -6.78 -0.85 -2.61
N LEU A 37 -5.65 -0.34 -2.15
CA LEU A 37 -4.92 0.75 -2.78
C LEU A 37 -3.75 0.23 -3.63
N SER A 38 -3.63 0.72 -4.84
CA SER A 38 -2.36 0.64 -5.57
C SER A 38 -1.28 1.46 -4.86
N PHE A 39 -0.02 1.16 -5.14
CA PHE A 39 1.09 1.94 -4.57
C PHE A 39 1.00 3.44 -4.90
N PRO A 40 0.68 3.88 -6.15
CA PRO A 40 0.50 5.30 -6.44
C PRO A 40 -0.62 5.98 -5.66
N GLU A 41 -1.74 5.29 -5.39
CA GLU A 41 -2.82 5.82 -4.57
C GLU A 41 -2.38 5.97 -3.11
N LEU A 42 -1.70 4.96 -2.56
CA LEU A 42 -1.12 5.04 -1.22
C LEU A 42 -0.11 6.18 -1.12
N GLU A 43 0.80 6.30 -2.09
CA GLU A 43 1.80 7.37 -2.15
C GLU A 43 1.13 8.75 -2.15
N ASN A 44 0.09 8.95 -2.96
CA ASN A 44 -0.66 10.19 -2.98
C ASN A 44 -1.30 10.51 -1.61
N ILE A 45 -1.95 9.55 -0.98
CA ILE A 45 -2.56 9.70 0.36
C ILE A 45 -1.52 10.11 1.40
N ILE A 46 -0.37 9.45 1.42
CA ILE A 46 0.71 9.72 2.38
C ILE A 46 1.38 11.08 2.12
N LEU A 47 1.76 11.39 0.88
CA LEU A 47 2.46 12.62 0.54
C LEU A 47 1.58 13.86 0.70
N THR A 48 0.30 13.78 0.38
CA THR A 48 -0.66 14.86 0.57
C THR A 48 -1.18 14.95 2.01
N GLN A 49 -0.82 13.99 2.86
CA GLN A 49 -1.31 13.86 4.24
C GLN A 49 -2.84 13.97 4.33
N LYS A 50 -3.53 13.25 3.47
CA LYS A 50 -4.98 13.32 3.34
C LYS A 50 -5.68 13.14 4.70
N PRO A 51 -6.43 14.18 5.21
CA PRO A 51 -6.80 14.26 6.62
C PRO A 51 -7.67 13.11 7.13
N ASP A 52 -8.64 12.66 6.33
CA ASP A 52 -9.56 11.56 6.66
C ASP A 52 -8.82 10.22 6.75
N TRP A 53 -7.96 9.92 5.78
CA TRP A 53 -7.12 8.74 5.77
C TRP A 53 -6.10 8.76 6.92
N LYS A 54 -5.45 9.90 7.12
CA LYS A 54 -4.46 10.06 8.19
C LYS A 54 -5.11 9.82 9.55
N ALA A 55 -6.23 10.49 9.85
CA ALA A 55 -6.94 10.33 11.11
C ALA A 55 -7.36 8.87 11.36
N ALA A 56 -7.84 8.16 10.34
CA ALA A 56 -8.21 6.76 10.45
C ALA A 56 -7.00 5.85 10.70
N LEU A 57 -5.94 5.98 9.91
CA LEU A 57 -4.79 5.06 9.94
C LEU A 57 -3.82 5.33 11.11
N GLU A 58 -3.73 6.56 11.62
CA GLU A 58 -2.91 6.88 12.80
C GLU A 58 -3.52 6.34 14.10
N THR A 59 -4.83 6.16 14.15
CA THR A 59 -5.55 5.68 15.35
C THR A 59 -5.83 4.18 15.32
N THR A 60 -5.25 3.45 14.37
CA THR A 60 -5.53 2.03 14.15
C THR A 60 -4.24 1.24 14.00
N GLN A 61 -4.13 0.18 14.79
CA GLN A 61 -3.20 -0.93 14.57
C GLN A 61 -3.84 -1.92 13.60
N GLY A 62 -3.08 -2.88 13.11
CA GLY A 62 -3.70 -3.96 12.36
C GLY A 62 -2.76 -4.80 11.52
N ILE A 63 -3.40 -5.69 10.80
CA ILE A 63 -2.75 -6.60 9.85
C ILE A 63 -3.10 -6.14 8.45
N TYR A 64 -2.10 -6.06 7.61
CA TYR A 64 -2.27 -5.69 6.20
C TYR A 64 -1.58 -6.69 5.30
N MET A 65 -1.96 -6.67 4.04
CA MET A 65 -1.38 -7.48 2.99
C MET A 65 -0.90 -6.58 1.84
N ILE A 66 0.27 -6.90 1.31
CA ILE A 66 0.74 -6.37 0.05
C ILE A 66 0.64 -7.50 -0.97
N THR A 67 -0.09 -7.28 -2.05
CA THR A 67 -0.20 -8.22 -3.17
C THR A 67 0.66 -7.74 -4.32
N ASP A 68 1.52 -8.59 -4.81
CA ASP A 68 2.24 -8.41 -6.07
C ASP A 68 1.34 -8.90 -7.21
N THR A 69 0.72 -7.99 -7.93
CA THR A 69 -0.25 -8.30 -8.97
C THR A 69 0.37 -8.93 -10.21
N LEU A 70 1.70 -8.82 -10.38
CA LEU A 70 2.41 -9.43 -11.50
C LEU A 70 2.46 -10.97 -11.39
N ASN A 71 2.62 -11.50 -10.16
CA ASN A 71 2.83 -12.92 -9.94
C ASN A 71 1.88 -13.54 -8.90
N GLY A 72 1.03 -12.73 -8.26
CA GLY A 72 0.06 -13.17 -7.25
C GLY A 72 0.64 -13.45 -5.87
N LYS A 73 1.94 -13.27 -5.65
CA LYS A 73 2.55 -13.45 -4.33
C LYS A 73 2.12 -12.36 -3.36
N ARG A 74 2.14 -12.70 -2.08
CA ARG A 74 1.66 -11.84 -1.02
C ARG A 74 2.69 -11.68 0.09
N TYR A 75 2.66 -10.52 0.71
CA TYR A 75 3.36 -10.26 1.96
C TYR A 75 2.34 -9.84 3.01
N VAL A 76 2.35 -10.48 4.16
CA VAL A 76 1.55 -10.08 5.33
C VAL A 76 2.44 -9.35 6.30
N GLY A 77 2.00 -8.19 6.75
CA GLY A 77 2.67 -7.41 7.76
C GLY A 77 1.70 -6.89 8.81
N SER A 78 2.25 -6.39 9.89
CA SER A 78 1.50 -5.74 10.96
C SER A 78 2.01 -4.33 11.22
N ALA A 79 1.16 -3.51 11.78
CA ALA A 79 1.51 -2.23 12.35
C ALA A 79 0.99 -2.16 13.78
N TYR A 80 1.86 -1.84 14.71
CA TYR A 80 1.58 -1.63 16.12
C TYR A 80 2.41 -0.45 16.66
N GLY A 81 2.11 -0.01 17.87
CA GLY A 81 2.74 1.19 18.44
C GLY A 81 2.09 2.50 18.02
N SER A 82 2.75 3.61 18.32
CA SER A 82 2.26 4.96 18.01
C SER A 82 2.15 5.20 16.51
N ASN A 83 1.09 5.90 16.09
CA ASN A 83 0.77 6.21 14.70
C ASN A 83 0.40 5.00 13.81
N GLY A 84 0.24 3.82 14.39
CA GLY A 84 -0.41 2.65 13.79
C GLY A 84 -0.03 2.34 12.33
N ILE A 85 -1.05 2.06 11.53
CA ILE A 85 -0.92 1.76 10.10
C ILE A 85 -0.32 2.93 9.32
N TRP A 86 -0.63 4.18 9.66
CA TRP A 86 -0.11 5.36 8.97
C TRP A 86 1.41 5.41 8.94
N SER A 87 2.05 5.24 10.09
CA SER A 87 3.51 5.24 10.19
C SER A 87 4.12 4.12 9.35
N ARG A 88 3.56 2.92 9.46
CA ARG A 88 4.07 1.75 8.75
C ARG A 88 3.94 1.87 7.23
N TRP A 89 2.81 2.39 6.76
CA TRP A 89 2.61 2.57 5.32
C TRP A 89 3.43 3.73 4.74
N ARG A 90 3.71 4.75 5.54
CA ARG A 90 4.68 5.78 5.16
C ARG A 90 6.08 5.18 4.95
N ASP A 91 6.53 4.24 5.78
CA ASP A 91 7.82 3.55 5.57
C ASP A 91 7.90 2.86 4.20
N TYR A 92 6.79 2.30 3.72
CA TYR A 92 6.74 1.73 2.36
C TYR A 92 6.86 2.79 1.28
N VAL A 93 6.18 3.91 1.43
CA VAL A 93 6.26 5.03 0.48
C VAL A 93 7.68 5.60 0.45
N ASP A 94 8.27 5.89 1.62
CA ASP A 94 9.61 6.46 1.75
C ASP A 94 10.69 5.51 1.20
N SER A 95 10.49 4.22 1.31
CA SER A 95 11.41 3.19 0.83
C SER A 95 11.11 2.66 -0.58
N GLN A 96 10.20 3.28 -1.31
CA GLN A 96 9.82 2.87 -2.67
C GLN A 96 9.22 1.45 -2.75
N GLY A 97 8.62 0.96 -1.66
CA GLY A 97 7.85 -0.28 -1.63
C GLY A 97 8.34 -1.40 -0.72
N HIS A 98 9.54 -1.29 -0.09
CA HIS A 98 10.02 -2.41 0.72
C HIS A 98 9.77 -2.29 2.23
N GLY A 99 9.58 -1.07 2.76
CA GLY A 99 9.31 -0.86 4.19
C GLY A 99 10.33 -1.51 5.13
N GLY A 100 11.60 -1.64 4.70
CA GLY A 100 12.65 -2.34 5.44
C GLY A 100 12.66 -3.87 5.30
N ASN A 101 11.71 -4.47 4.55
CA ASN A 101 11.68 -5.93 4.35
C ASN A 101 12.68 -6.36 3.27
N THR A 102 13.51 -7.38 3.57
CA THR A 102 14.56 -7.86 2.69
C THR A 102 14.02 -8.50 1.40
N GLU A 103 12.97 -9.33 1.49
CA GLU A 103 12.42 -10.01 0.31
C GLU A 103 11.74 -9.01 -0.63
N LEU A 104 10.96 -8.07 -0.11
CA LEU A 104 10.39 -7.01 -0.93
C LEU A 104 11.48 -6.12 -1.53
N SER A 105 12.56 -5.82 -0.78
CA SER A 105 13.72 -5.10 -1.32
C SER A 105 14.36 -5.83 -2.49
N ASN A 106 14.50 -7.16 -2.41
CA ASN A 106 15.03 -7.97 -3.49
C ASN A 106 14.13 -7.96 -4.73
N VAL A 107 12.81 -7.90 -4.53
CA VAL A 107 11.84 -7.87 -5.62
C VAL A 107 11.87 -6.52 -6.34
N ILE A 108 11.80 -5.40 -5.60
CA ILE A 108 11.70 -4.07 -6.21
C ILE A 108 12.98 -3.62 -6.92
N LYS A 109 14.15 -4.17 -6.55
CA LYS A 109 15.42 -3.88 -7.23
C LYS A 109 15.51 -4.43 -8.66
N ARG A 110 14.65 -5.36 -9.03
CA ARG A 110 14.68 -6.02 -10.35
C ARG A 110 14.27 -5.11 -11.49
N THR A 111 13.37 -4.17 -11.23
CA THR A 111 12.82 -3.27 -12.24
C THR A 111 12.53 -1.91 -11.63
N VAL A 112 12.87 -0.84 -12.33
CA VAL A 112 12.54 0.54 -11.93
C VAL A 112 11.03 0.67 -11.75
N ASN A 113 10.62 1.32 -10.67
CA ASN A 113 9.19 1.55 -10.32
C ASN A 113 8.37 0.26 -10.12
N TYR A 114 9.00 -0.87 -9.76
CA TYR A 114 8.31 -2.15 -9.63
C TYR A 114 7.10 -2.07 -8.69
N ALA A 115 7.26 -1.51 -7.50
CA ALA A 115 6.16 -1.38 -6.54
C ALA A 115 5.01 -0.52 -7.07
N ARG A 116 5.33 0.57 -7.77
CA ARG A 116 4.32 1.46 -8.38
C ARG A 116 3.45 0.77 -9.42
N MET A 117 4.02 -0.20 -10.13
CA MET A 117 3.31 -0.94 -11.17
C MET A 117 2.54 -2.15 -10.64
N ASN A 118 3.02 -2.76 -9.54
CA ASN A 118 2.58 -4.10 -9.19
C ASN A 118 2.06 -4.27 -7.75
N PHE A 119 2.34 -3.34 -6.81
CA PHE A 119 1.92 -3.55 -5.43
C PHE A 119 0.56 -2.96 -5.13
N GLN A 120 -0.27 -3.77 -4.47
CA GLN A 120 -1.55 -3.38 -3.89
C GLN A 120 -1.54 -3.59 -2.38
N PHE A 121 -2.11 -2.64 -1.65
CA PHE A 121 -2.19 -2.60 -0.19
C PHE A 121 -3.63 -2.81 0.26
N THR A 122 -3.85 -3.81 1.10
CA THR A 122 -5.16 -4.18 1.63
C THR A 122 -5.10 -4.35 3.14
N MET A 123 -6.10 -3.88 3.87
CA MET A 123 -6.27 -4.18 5.29
C MET A 123 -6.92 -5.56 5.45
N LEU A 124 -6.31 -6.42 6.27
CA LEU A 124 -6.89 -7.71 6.67
C LEU A 124 -7.65 -7.61 7.99
N GLU A 125 -7.09 -6.88 8.96
CA GLU A 125 -7.71 -6.61 10.25
C GLU A 125 -7.38 -5.19 10.73
N ALA A 126 -8.40 -4.45 11.12
CA ALA A 126 -8.25 -3.21 11.88
C ALA A 126 -8.36 -3.53 13.37
N ILE A 127 -7.35 -3.12 14.15
CA ILE A 127 -7.20 -3.43 15.57
C ILE A 127 -7.09 -2.12 16.35
N ASN A 128 -7.77 -2.04 17.51
CA ASN A 128 -7.71 -0.86 18.36
C ASN A 128 -6.29 -0.67 18.93
N LEU A 129 -5.81 0.59 18.99
CA LEU A 129 -4.48 0.93 19.56
C LEU A 129 -4.25 0.47 21.00
N LYS A 130 -5.31 0.19 21.76
CA LYS A 130 -5.21 -0.30 23.14
C LYS A 130 -4.92 -1.79 23.26
N VAL A 131 -4.93 -2.51 22.14
CA VAL A 131 -4.64 -3.94 22.13
C VAL A 131 -3.12 -4.15 22.27
N GLU A 132 -2.72 -5.09 23.09
CA GLU A 132 -1.33 -5.43 23.33
C GLU A 132 -0.62 -5.91 22.04
N GLU A 133 0.65 -5.54 21.89
CA GLU A 133 1.44 -5.86 20.68
C GLU A 133 1.54 -7.36 20.39
N ASP A 134 1.63 -8.18 21.42
CA ASP A 134 1.71 -9.64 21.30
C ASP A 134 0.44 -10.24 20.65
N ILE A 135 -0.71 -9.62 20.86
CA ILE A 135 -1.96 -10.01 20.18
C ILE A 135 -1.87 -9.67 18.69
N VAL A 136 -1.37 -8.49 18.35
CA VAL A 136 -1.19 -8.08 16.95
C VAL A 136 -0.20 -9.02 16.25
N ILE A 137 0.91 -9.37 16.90
CA ILE A 137 1.91 -10.31 16.37
C ILE A 137 1.30 -11.71 16.14
N ARG A 138 0.48 -12.21 17.09
CA ARG A 138 -0.23 -13.49 16.91
C ARG A 138 -1.21 -13.45 15.74
N ARG A 139 -1.92 -12.33 15.53
CA ARG A 139 -2.81 -12.16 14.39
C ARG A 139 -2.06 -12.12 13.07
N GLU A 140 -0.91 -11.46 13.02
CA GLU A 140 -0.02 -11.48 11.84
C GLU A 140 0.39 -12.93 11.50
N GLN A 141 0.84 -13.69 12.50
CA GLN A 141 1.23 -15.08 12.29
C GLN A 141 0.06 -15.96 11.82
N HIS A 142 -1.15 -15.74 12.35
CA HIS A 142 -2.35 -16.39 11.86
C HIS A 142 -2.56 -16.14 10.35
N TRP A 143 -2.50 -14.89 9.91
CA TRP A 143 -2.70 -14.55 8.51
C TRP A 143 -1.57 -15.06 7.60
N LYS A 144 -0.33 -15.07 8.07
CA LYS A 144 0.78 -15.70 7.32
C LYS A 144 0.50 -17.18 7.06
N THR A 145 -0.03 -17.86 8.06
CA THR A 145 -0.40 -19.28 7.94
C THR A 145 -1.59 -19.49 6.99
N VAL A 146 -2.66 -18.74 7.16
CA VAL A 146 -3.88 -18.84 6.33
C VAL A 146 -3.59 -18.58 4.86
N LEU A 147 -2.77 -17.54 4.58
CA LEU A 147 -2.43 -17.12 3.23
C LEU A 147 -1.18 -17.79 2.65
N LEU A 148 -0.55 -18.70 3.43
CA LEU A 148 0.65 -19.46 3.03
C LEU A 148 1.84 -18.55 2.63
N THR A 149 1.92 -17.32 3.17
CA THR A 149 2.89 -16.33 2.70
C THR A 149 4.33 -16.63 3.11
N GLN A 150 4.54 -17.57 4.02
CA GLN A 150 5.86 -18.11 4.38
C GLN A 150 6.38 -19.16 3.38
N ASN A 151 5.50 -19.68 2.53
CA ASN A 151 5.91 -20.52 1.41
C ASN A 151 6.35 -19.62 0.23
N LYS A 152 7.59 -19.80 -0.23
CA LYS A 152 8.19 -18.99 -1.31
C LYS A 152 7.41 -19.06 -2.64
N GLU A 153 6.57 -20.06 -2.83
CA GLU A 153 5.69 -20.15 -4.00
C GLU A 153 4.57 -19.11 -3.95
N TYR A 154 4.03 -18.81 -2.73
CA TYR A 154 2.84 -17.99 -2.55
C TYR A 154 3.13 -16.63 -1.89
N GLY A 155 4.31 -16.45 -1.27
CA GLY A 155 4.57 -15.26 -0.50
C GLY A 155 6.02 -14.81 -0.36
N TYR A 156 6.16 -13.68 0.32
CA TYR A 156 7.42 -13.00 0.59
C TYR A 156 7.77 -12.95 2.09
N ASN A 157 7.01 -13.62 2.96
CA ASN A 157 7.38 -13.71 4.36
C ASN A 157 8.45 -14.78 4.56
N LEU A 158 9.53 -14.44 5.30
CA LEU A 158 10.61 -15.39 5.61
C LEU A 158 10.40 -16.12 6.94
N ASN A 159 9.58 -15.53 7.82
CA ASN A 159 9.38 -15.97 9.22
C ASN A 159 7.91 -15.83 9.64
#